data_4cdebf631ff4ad7e449e49e42175c48f
#
_entry.id   4cdebf631ff4ad7e449e49e42175c48f
#
_cell.length_a   1.000
_cell.length_b   1.000
_cell.length_c   1.000
_cell.angle_alpha   90.00
_cell.angle_beta   90.00
_cell.angle_gamma   90.00
#
_symmetry.space_group_name_H-M   'P 1'
#
loop_
_entity.id
_entity.type
_entity.pdbx_description
1 polymer ?
#
loop_
_entity_poly.entity_id
_entity_poly.type
_entity_poly.pdbx_seq_one_letter_code
_entity_poly.pdbx_strand_id
1 'polypeptide(L)'
;SRYVRNLLFEGSFKHYTGSSFKRLQHDTFDFLRKEWEKQDTCTLVPAYLSSTSKAYTSYRYPQSINDSVIIAVKSGLKDINSLVAISNGKEKHLSYIGSINSRLDFRNNRIYWSELVPGLRWTHENYSVLKYYDLDKKQIKTITPRQRYLAPAIDKSGRTIAVSRPTVEGKNQLVLINA
;
A
#
# COMPACT_ATOMS: atom_id res chain seq x y z
N SER A 1 -35.50 -24.37 21.17
CA SER A 1 -34.59 -25.45 20.84
C SER A 1 -33.16 -24.92 20.64
N ARG A 2 -32.15 -25.68 21.05
CA ARG A 2 -30.71 -25.31 21.03
C ARG A 2 -30.21 -25.00 19.60
N TYR A 3 -30.77 -25.63 18.59
CA TYR A 3 -30.41 -25.46 17.19
C TYR A 3 -30.84 -24.10 16.60
N VAL A 4 -32.00 -23.60 16.99
CA VAL A 4 -32.50 -22.29 16.49
C VAL A 4 -31.72 -21.13 17.08
N ARG A 5 -31.22 -21.26 18.31
CA ARG A 5 -30.36 -20.25 18.95
C ARG A 5 -29.00 -20.11 18.28
N ASN A 6 -28.44 -21.22 17.75
CA ASN A 6 -27.17 -21.19 17.05
C ASN A 6 -27.26 -20.60 15.62
N LEU A 7 -28.45 -20.60 15.03
CA LEU A 7 -28.71 -19.94 13.74
C LEU A 7 -28.86 -18.41 13.86
N LEU A 8 -29.21 -17.93 15.05
CA LEU A 8 -29.38 -16.51 15.33
C LEU A 8 -28.21 -16.04 16.21
N PHE A 9 -27.13 -15.59 15.58
CA PHE A 9 -25.91 -15.13 16.26
C PHE A 9 -26.21 -14.18 17.43
N GLU A 10 -27.07 -13.19 17.26
CA GLU A 10 -27.41 -12.22 18.29
C GLU A 10 -28.06 -12.87 19.54
N GLY A 11 -28.95 -13.84 19.35
CA GLY A 11 -29.60 -14.52 20.46
C GLY A 11 -28.64 -15.39 21.26
N SER A 12 -27.77 -16.12 20.59
CA SER A 12 -26.72 -16.91 21.21
C SER A 12 -25.69 -16.04 21.91
N PHE A 13 -25.26 -14.98 21.25
CA PHE A 13 -24.30 -14.03 21.80
C PHE A 13 -24.81 -13.39 23.10
N LYS A 14 -26.03 -12.85 23.09
CA LYS A 14 -26.65 -12.25 24.28
C LYS A 14 -26.80 -13.25 25.44
N HIS A 15 -27.08 -14.52 25.12
CA HIS A 15 -27.21 -15.55 26.11
C HIS A 15 -25.89 -15.82 26.89
N TYR A 16 -24.75 -15.81 26.18
CA TYR A 16 -23.44 -16.08 26.76
C TYR A 16 -22.77 -14.85 27.38
N THR A 17 -22.96 -13.67 26.79
CA THR A 17 -22.28 -12.44 27.21
C THR A 17 -23.14 -11.52 28.08
N GLY A 18 -24.45 -11.80 28.20
CA GLY A 18 -25.39 -10.92 28.89
C GLY A 18 -25.71 -9.62 28.16
N SER A 19 -25.08 -9.36 27.02
CA SER A 19 -25.21 -8.11 26.28
C SER A 19 -25.45 -8.36 24.79
N SER A 20 -26.11 -7.43 24.08
CA SER A 20 -26.22 -7.53 22.63
C SER A 20 -24.87 -7.27 21.99
N PHE A 21 -24.61 -7.90 20.83
CA PHE A 21 -23.37 -7.69 20.06
C PHE A 21 -23.15 -6.21 19.75
N LYS A 22 -24.20 -5.52 19.32
CA LYS A 22 -24.17 -4.10 18.99
C LYS A 22 -23.77 -3.23 20.20
N ARG A 23 -24.30 -3.55 21.38
CA ARG A 23 -23.94 -2.83 22.61
C ARG A 23 -22.49 -3.08 22.99
N LEU A 24 -22.05 -4.34 22.98
CA LEU A 24 -20.67 -4.68 23.31
C LEU A 24 -19.68 -4.02 22.34
N GLN A 25 -20.01 -4.00 21.04
CA GLN A 25 -19.21 -3.31 20.04
C GLN A 25 -19.08 -1.81 20.35
N HIS A 26 -20.20 -1.15 20.66
CA HIS A 26 -20.21 0.25 21.03
C HIS A 26 -19.37 0.52 22.27
N ASP A 27 -19.60 -0.23 23.35
CA ASP A 27 -18.89 -0.10 24.62
C ASP A 27 -17.37 -0.35 24.44
N THR A 28 -17.00 -1.30 23.57
CA THR A 28 -15.60 -1.58 23.23
C THR A 28 -14.95 -0.42 22.49
N PHE A 29 -15.63 0.14 21.49
CA PHE A 29 -15.09 1.29 20.78
C PHE A 29 -14.99 2.55 21.65
N ASP A 30 -15.94 2.77 22.55
CA ASP A 30 -15.87 3.88 23.50
C ASP A 30 -14.73 3.71 24.51
N PHE A 31 -14.52 2.48 24.98
CA PHE A 31 -13.38 2.17 25.82
C PHE A 31 -12.06 2.41 25.11
N LEU A 32 -11.90 1.85 23.89
CA LEU A 32 -10.69 2.02 23.10
C LEU A 32 -10.42 3.49 22.75
N ARG A 33 -11.45 4.26 22.42
CA ARG A 33 -11.31 5.69 22.17
C ARG A 33 -10.74 6.42 23.38
N LYS A 34 -11.29 6.18 24.58
CA LYS A 34 -10.79 6.77 25.82
C LYS A 34 -9.35 6.38 26.14
N GLU A 35 -8.98 5.13 25.84
CA GLU A 35 -7.60 4.67 26.06
C GLU A 35 -6.63 5.31 25.04
N TRP A 36 -7.03 5.42 23.79
CA TRP A 36 -6.20 6.07 22.75
C TRP A 36 -6.05 7.57 22.99
N GLU A 37 -7.10 8.27 23.45
CA GLU A 37 -7.01 9.68 23.83
C GLU A 37 -5.99 9.93 24.94
N LYS A 38 -5.82 9.00 25.87
CA LYS A 38 -4.78 9.08 26.91
C LYS A 38 -3.37 8.86 26.36
N GLN A 39 -3.24 8.07 25.28
CA GLN A 39 -1.95 7.76 24.66
C GLN A 39 -1.54 8.78 23.60
N ASP A 40 -2.50 9.53 23.09
CA ASP A 40 -2.28 10.49 22.01
C ASP A 40 -1.65 11.78 22.55
N THR A 41 -0.31 11.74 22.64
CA THR A 41 0.51 12.90 23.07
C THR A 41 1.01 13.73 21.89
N CYS A 42 0.66 13.31 20.65
CA CYS A 42 1.11 13.98 19.44
C CYS A 42 0.24 15.18 19.10
N THR A 43 0.87 16.30 18.75
CA THR A 43 0.18 17.43 18.14
C THR A 43 -0.37 17.01 16.80
N LEU A 44 -1.69 17.06 16.62
CA LEU A 44 -2.34 16.76 15.35
C LEU A 44 -1.85 17.73 14.27
N VAL A 45 -1.16 17.20 13.28
CA VAL A 45 -0.80 17.94 12.08
C VAL A 45 -1.98 17.87 11.11
N PRO A 46 -2.45 19.00 10.56
CA PRO A 46 -3.54 18.97 9.58
C PRO A 46 -3.19 18.09 8.38
N ALA A 47 -4.18 17.37 7.86
CA ALA A 47 -4.00 16.53 6.70
C ALA A 47 -3.53 17.35 5.50
N TYR A 48 -2.41 16.95 4.90
CA TYR A 48 -1.85 17.64 3.73
C TYR A 48 -2.74 17.48 2.48
N LEU A 49 -3.42 16.33 2.38
CA LEU A 49 -4.39 16.02 1.33
C LEU A 49 -5.52 15.20 1.93
N SER A 50 -6.76 15.58 1.67
CA SER A 50 -7.94 14.79 2.01
C SER A 50 -8.70 14.45 0.75
N SER A 51 -9.07 13.16 0.58
CA SER A 51 -9.94 12.76 -0.52
C SER A 51 -11.35 13.29 -0.29
N THR A 52 -11.93 13.92 -1.30
CA THR A 52 -13.33 14.34 -1.31
C THR A 52 -14.27 13.24 -1.81
N SER A 53 -13.72 12.09 -2.22
CA SER A 53 -14.48 10.95 -2.70
C SER A 53 -15.32 10.33 -1.59
N LYS A 54 -16.58 10.00 -1.89
CA LYS A 54 -17.44 9.19 -1.00
C LYS A 54 -17.02 7.72 -0.96
N ALA A 55 -16.20 7.28 -1.89
CA ALA A 55 -15.63 5.94 -1.91
C ALA A 55 -14.28 5.92 -1.20
N TYR A 56 -13.96 4.77 -0.61
CA TYR A 56 -12.66 4.57 0.02
C TYR A 56 -11.52 4.79 -0.98
N THR A 57 -10.59 5.66 -0.62
CA THR A 57 -9.36 5.99 -1.36
C THR A 57 -8.18 5.90 -0.39
N SER A 58 -7.10 5.29 -0.82
CA SER A 58 -5.87 5.10 -0.06
C SER A 58 -4.67 5.67 -0.81
N TYR A 59 -3.79 6.35 -0.09
CA TYR A 59 -2.49 6.80 -0.59
C TYR A 59 -1.41 6.00 0.14
N ARG A 60 -0.62 5.24 -0.59
CA ARG A 60 0.41 4.34 -0.04
C ARG A 60 1.79 4.69 -0.55
N TYR A 61 2.80 4.32 0.22
CA TYR A 61 4.20 4.46 -0.12
C TYR A 61 4.62 5.89 -0.49
N PRO A 62 4.30 6.89 0.34
CA PRO A 62 4.67 8.28 0.04
C PRO A 62 6.19 8.41 -0.05
N GLN A 63 6.64 9.10 -1.09
CA GLN A 63 8.05 9.39 -1.35
C GLN A 63 8.19 10.88 -1.66
N SER A 64 8.95 11.60 -0.85
CA SER A 64 9.28 13.00 -1.13
C SER A 64 10.28 13.08 -2.29
N ILE A 65 9.99 13.95 -3.25
CA ILE A 65 10.92 14.30 -4.33
C ILE A 65 11.71 15.55 -3.94
N ASN A 66 11.03 16.51 -3.37
CA ASN A 66 11.55 17.76 -2.83
C ASN A 66 10.63 18.25 -1.70
N ASP A 67 10.92 19.43 -1.17
CA ASP A 67 10.18 20.01 -0.03
C ASP A 67 8.69 20.27 -0.33
N SER A 68 8.28 20.29 -1.59
CA SER A 68 6.94 20.70 -2.01
C SER A 68 6.16 19.60 -2.72
N VAL A 69 6.81 18.50 -3.14
CA VAL A 69 6.19 17.46 -3.95
C VAL A 69 6.39 16.08 -3.33
N ILE A 70 5.27 15.41 -3.09
CA ILE A 70 5.22 14.02 -2.64
C ILE A 70 4.63 13.16 -3.75
N ILE A 71 5.28 12.05 -4.06
CA ILE A 71 4.71 11.01 -4.92
C ILE A 71 4.11 9.93 -4.04
N ALA A 72 2.95 9.42 -4.42
CA ALA A 72 2.32 8.30 -3.74
C ALA A 72 1.62 7.37 -4.73
N VAL A 73 1.29 6.18 -4.26
CA VAL A 73 0.40 5.26 -4.98
C VAL A 73 -1.01 5.46 -4.47
N LYS A 74 -1.87 5.91 -5.35
CA LYS A 74 -3.31 6.02 -5.10
C LYS A 74 -4.00 4.72 -5.49
N SER A 75 -4.89 4.24 -4.64
CA SER A 75 -5.77 3.09 -4.91
C SER A 75 -7.08 3.24 -4.15
N GLY A 76 -8.12 2.58 -4.60
CA GLY A 76 -9.42 2.66 -3.93
C GLY A 76 -10.48 1.79 -4.59
N LEU A 77 -11.70 1.84 -4.07
CA LEU A 77 -12.82 1.07 -4.62
C LEU A 77 -13.27 1.54 -6.01
N LYS A 78 -13.02 2.82 -6.32
CA LYS A 78 -13.35 3.44 -7.61
C LYS A 78 -12.11 3.87 -8.39
N ASP A 79 -10.92 3.66 -7.82
CA ASP A 79 -9.66 4.12 -8.40
C ASP A 79 -8.83 2.92 -8.86
N ILE A 80 -8.33 2.99 -10.08
CA ILE A 80 -7.28 2.10 -10.57
C ILE A 80 -5.95 2.52 -9.92
N ASN A 81 -5.10 1.56 -9.58
CA ASN A 81 -3.78 1.85 -9.01
C ASN A 81 -3.03 2.83 -9.91
N SER A 82 -2.60 3.93 -9.35
CA SER A 82 -1.90 4.99 -10.09
C SER A 82 -0.82 5.66 -9.26
N LEU A 83 0.21 6.14 -9.93
CA LEU A 83 1.17 7.10 -9.37
C LEU A 83 0.55 8.49 -9.45
N VAL A 84 0.60 9.20 -8.34
CA VAL A 84 0.12 10.57 -8.22
C VAL A 84 1.18 11.45 -7.60
N ALA A 85 1.29 12.68 -8.08
CA ALA A 85 2.07 13.73 -7.45
C ALA A 85 1.14 14.62 -6.65
N ILE A 86 1.52 14.89 -5.41
CA ILE A 86 0.77 15.74 -4.47
C ILE A 86 1.62 16.95 -4.18
N SER A 87 1.08 18.14 -4.43
CA SER A 87 1.72 19.40 -4.17
C SER A 87 0.69 20.45 -3.76
N ASN A 88 0.95 21.18 -2.68
CA ASN A 88 0.05 22.21 -2.16
C ASN A 88 -1.40 21.74 -1.98
N GLY A 89 -1.58 20.53 -1.46
CA GLY A 89 -2.90 19.94 -1.24
C GLY A 89 -3.65 19.55 -2.51
N LYS A 90 -3.01 19.60 -3.68
CA LYS A 90 -3.57 19.19 -4.97
C LYS A 90 -2.92 17.93 -5.48
N GLU A 91 -3.73 17.05 -6.04
CA GLU A 91 -3.31 15.81 -6.66
C GLU A 91 -3.19 15.97 -8.18
N LYS A 92 -2.11 15.43 -8.74
CA LYS A 92 -1.90 15.31 -10.19
C LYS A 92 -1.62 13.85 -10.53
N HIS A 93 -2.44 13.26 -11.39
CA HIS A 93 -2.21 11.93 -11.92
C HIS A 93 -0.95 11.91 -12.81
N LEU A 94 -0.09 10.92 -12.59
CA LEU A 94 1.13 10.72 -13.40
C LEU A 94 0.98 9.55 -14.36
N SER A 95 0.62 8.37 -13.85
CA SER A 95 0.46 7.17 -14.67
C SER A 95 -0.32 6.09 -13.92
N TYR A 96 -1.00 5.21 -14.66
CA TYR A 96 -1.55 3.97 -14.13
C TYR A 96 -0.44 2.95 -13.94
N ILE A 97 -0.55 2.15 -12.88
CA ILE A 97 0.42 1.10 -12.54
C ILE A 97 -0.32 -0.18 -12.18
N GLY A 98 0.38 -1.31 -12.23
CA GLY A 98 -0.16 -2.57 -11.76
C GLY A 98 -0.15 -2.69 -10.22
N SER A 99 -0.31 -3.89 -9.74
CA SER A 99 -0.26 -4.17 -8.30
C SER A 99 1.18 -4.09 -7.80
N ILE A 100 1.42 -3.25 -6.80
CA ILE A 100 2.73 -3.13 -6.16
C ILE A 100 2.66 -3.60 -4.72
N ASN A 101 3.73 -4.22 -4.24
CA ASN A 101 3.85 -4.78 -2.90
C ASN A 101 5.06 -4.24 -2.13
N SER A 102 5.73 -3.23 -2.67
CA SER A 102 6.93 -2.65 -2.08
C SER A 102 6.84 -1.13 -2.05
N ARG A 103 7.74 -0.51 -1.31
CA ARG A 103 7.89 0.94 -1.29
C ARG A 103 8.35 1.45 -2.65
N LEU A 104 8.01 2.72 -2.91
CA LEU A 104 8.63 3.47 -4.00
C LEU A 104 10.05 3.90 -3.55
N ASP A 105 10.96 3.99 -4.50
CA ASP A 105 12.24 4.68 -4.30
C ASP A 105 12.43 5.74 -5.39
N PHE A 106 13.10 6.85 -5.04
CA PHE A 106 13.28 7.99 -5.93
C PHE A 106 14.75 8.38 -6.06
N ARG A 107 15.24 8.43 -7.30
CA ARG A 107 16.59 8.89 -7.65
C ARG A 107 16.62 9.43 -9.10
N ASN A 108 17.46 10.43 -9.32
CA ASN A 108 17.75 10.95 -10.66
C ASN A 108 16.49 11.19 -11.50
N ASN A 109 15.50 11.85 -10.92
CA ASN A 109 14.22 12.16 -11.55
C ASN A 109 13.41 10.93 -12.01
N ARG A 110 13.65 9.76 -11.40
CA ARG A 110 12.96 8.49 -11.65
C ARG A 110 12.41 7.91 -10.38
N ILE A 111 11.22 7.33 -10.49
CA ILE A 111 10.52 6.64 -9.40
C ILE A 111 10.56 5.16 -9.72
N TYR A 112 11.12 4.36 -8.81
CA TYR A 112 11.34 2.94 -8.96
C TYR A 112 10.37 2.14 -8.10
N TRP A 113 9.88 1.00 -8.62
CA TRP A 113 9.06 0.05 -7.86
C TRP A 113 9.16 -1.36 -8.42
N SER A 114 8.67 -2.30 -7.66
CA SER A 114 8.43 -3.68 -8.08
C SER A 114 6.93 -3.89 -8.29
N GLU A 115 6.55 -4.36 -9.46
CA GLU A 115 5.17 -4.61 -9.85
C GLU A 115 4.90 -6.11 -9.98
N LEU A 116 3.82 -6.58 -9.38
CA LEU A 116 3.38 -7.95 -9.49
C LEU A 116 2.72 -8.19 -10.85
N VAL A 117 3.17 -9.22 -11.53
CA VAL A 117 2.63 -9.67 -12.82
C VAL A 117 2.18 -11.12 -12.67
N PRO A 118 0.88 -11.40 -12.78
CA PRO A 118 0.39 -12.77 -12.69
C PRO A 118 0.90 -13.61 -13.86
N GLY A 119 1.07 -14.91 -13.62
CA GLY A 119 1.34 -15.88 -14.65
C GLY A 119 0.15 -16.02 -15.61
N LEU A 120 0.42 -16.22 -16.89
CA LEU A 120 -0.64 -16.36 -17.90
C LEU A 120 -1.39 -17.69 -17.81
N ARG A 121 -0.75 -18.73 -17.28
CA ARG A 121 -1.31 -20.09 -17.21
C ARG A 121 -1.83 -20.46 -15.83
N TRP A 122 -1.16 -20.00 -14.78
CA TRP A 122 -1.42 -20.41 -13.41
C TRP A 122 -1.62 -19.19 -12.52
N THR A 123 -2.78 -19.06 -11.94
CA THR A 123 -3.14 -17.93 -11.06
C THR A 123 -2.26 -17.81 -9.82
N HIS A 124 -1.56 -18.89 -9.44
CA HIS A 124 -0.64 -18.92 -8.31
C HIS A 124 0.81 -18.60 -8.66
N GLU A 125 1.15 -18.53 -9.95
CA GLU A 125 2.47 -18.05 -10.39
C GLU A 125 2.49 -16.54 -10.42
N ASN A 126 3.09 -15.94 -9.40
CA ASN A 126 3.30 -14.51 -9.35
C ASN A 126 4.76 -14.19 -9.64
N TYR A 127 4.97 -13.38 -10.66
CA TYR A 127 6.25 -12.77 -10.98
C TYR A 127 6.26 -11.33 -10.50
N SER A 128 7.44 -10.77 -10.36
CA SER A 128 7.62 -9.34 -10.22
C SER A 128 8.52 -8.81 -11.32
N VAL A 129 8.27 -7.59 -11.74
CA VAL A 129 9.10 -6.85 -12.68
C VAL A 129 9.51 -5.53 -12.04
N LEU A 130 10.76 -5.16 -12.19
CA LEU A 130 11.23 -3.84 -11.78
C LEU A 130 10.91 -2.84 -12.88
N LYS A 131 10.29 -1.76 -12.49
CA LYS A 131 9.92 -0.65 -13.36
C LYS A 131 10.38 0.68 -12.77
N TYR A 132 10.49 1.66 -13.61
CA TYR A 132 10.58 3.04 -13.18
C TYR A 132 9.70 3.96 -14.03
N TYR A 133 9.26 5.05 -13.42
CA TYR A 133 8.64 6.17 -14.11
C TYR A 133 9.65 7.30 -14.23
N ASP A 134 9.92 7.75 -15.43
CA ASP A 134 10.81 8.86 -15.74
C ASP A 134 9.96 10.15 -15.71
N LEU A 135 10.26 11.05 -14.77
CA LEU A 135 9.50 12.30 -14.59
C LEU A 135 9.67 13.27 -15.75
N ASP A 136 10.83 13.25 -16.42
CA ASP A 136 11.12 14.14 -17.54
C ASP A 136 10.41 13.65 -18.81
N LYS A 137 10.52 12.36 -19.09
CA LYS A 137 9.96 11.73 -20.29
C LYS A 137 8.49 11.35 -20.12
N LYS A 138 7.98 11.36 -18.88
CA LYS A 138 6.62 10.95 -18.51
C LYS A 138 6.26 9.54 -19.02
N GLN A 139 7.19 8.62 -18.90
CA GLN A 139 7.08 7.25 -19.41
C GLN A 139 7.48 6.23 -18.37
N ILE A 140 6.78 5.09 -18.37
CA ILE A 140 7.16 3.90 -17.60
C ILE A 140 8.12 3.07 -18.45
N LYS A 141 9.21 2.60 -17.82
CA LYS A 141 10.12 1.64 -18.42
C LYS A 141 10.30 0.42 -17.50
N THR A 142 10.42 -0.75 -18.13
CA THR A 142 10.72 -2.00 -17.46
C THR A 142 12.23 -2.22 -17.46
N ILE A 143 12.78 -2.52 -16.28
CA ILE A 143 14.22 -2.77 -16.09
C ILE A 143 14.52 -4.26 -16.24
N THR A 144 13.70 -5.11 -15.60
CA THR A 144 13.93 -6.56 -15.58
C THR A 144 12.79 -7.31 -16.26
N PRO A 145 13.06 -8.49 -16.86
CA PRO A 145 12.01 -9.39 -17.27
C PRO A 145 11.25 -9.95 -16.05
N ARG A 146 10.31 -10.83 -16.27
CA ARG A 146 9.58 -11.53 -15.20
C ARG A 146 10.54 -12.30 -14.31
N GLN A 147 10.69 -11.86 -13.08
CA GLN A 147 11.55 -12.44 -12.05
C GLN A 147 10.77 -12.43 -10.71
N ARG A 148 11.47 -12.63 -9.60
CA ARG A 148 10.93 -12.46 -8.25
C ARG A 148 11.75 -11.42 -7.47
N TYR A 149 11.98 -10.27 -8.08
CA TYR A 149 12.68 -9.15 -7.45
C TYR A 149 11.72 -8.26 -6.69
N LEU A 150 11.99 -8.06 -5.41
CA LEU A 150 11.14 -7.32 -4.49
C LEU A 150 11.91 -6.18 -3.84
N ALA A 151 11.19 -5.16 -3.39
CA ALA A 151 11.70 -4.06 -2.58
C ALA A 151 12.98 -3.41 -3.16
N PRO A 152 12.91 -2.82 -4.35
CA PRO A 152 14.07 -2.16 -4.95
C PRO A 152 14.50 -0.98 -4.09
N ALA A 153 15.81 -0.86 -3.88
CA ALA A 153 16.47 0.29 -3.27
C ALA A 153 17.61 0.74 -4.19
N ILE A 154 17.55 1.99 -4.63
CA ILE A 154 18.55 2.52 -5.56
C ILE A 154 19.67 3.25 -4.82
N ASP A 155 20.90 3.08 -5.27
CA ASP A 155 22.06 3.75 -4.68
C ASP A 155 22.06 5.26 -4.95
N LYS A 156 22.93 6.00 -4.25
CA LYS A 156 23.04 7.45 -4.40
C LYS A 156 23.44 7.88 -5.81
N SER A 157 24.21 7.06 -6.54
CA SER A 157 24.63 7.35 -7.90
C SER A 157 23.54 7.09 -8.94
N GLY A 158 22.50 6.31 -8.59
CA GLY A 158 21.44 5.91 -9.51
C GLY A 158 21.88 4.84 -10.51
N ARG A 159 22.97 4.13 -10.26
CA ARG A 159 23.52 3.10 -11.17
C ARG A 159 23.22 1.69 -10.74
N THR A 160 23.04 1.48 -9.43
CA THR A 160 22.86 0.16 -8.85
C THR A 160 21.57 0.08 -8.08
N ILE A 161 20.81 -0.98 -8.31
CA ILE A 161 19.58 -1.28 -7.59
C ILE A 161 19.81 -2.54 -6.76
N ALA A 162 19.65 -2.44 -5.45
CA ALA A 162 19.61 -3.58 -4.56
C ALA A 162 18.18 -4.11 -4.50
N VAL A 163 18.00 -5.42 -4.63
CA VAL A 163 16.68 -6.08 -4.57
C VAL A 163 16.74 -7.33 -3.72
N SER A 164 15.64 -7.66 -3.07
CA SER A 164 15.44 -8.95 -2.43
C SER A 164 14.92 -9.97 -3.47
N ARG A 165 15.52 -11.15 -3.51
CA ARG A 165 15.12 -12.25 -4.38
C ARG A 165 14.83 -13.50 -3.55
N PRO A 166 13.58 -13.92 -3.39
CA PRO A 166 13.26 -15.22 -2.82
C PRO A 166 13.64 -16.34 -3.79
N THR A 167 14.29 -17.38 -3.28
CA THR A 167 14.64 -18.59 -4.06
C THR A 167 13.57 -19.65 -3.90
N VAL A 168 13.59 -20.65 -4.79
CA VAL A 168 12.68 -21.80 -4.73
C VAL A 168 12.87 -22.62 -3.44
N GLU A 169 14.07 -22.58 -2.86
CA GLU A 169 14.43 -23.27 -1.62
C GLU A 169 13.99 -22.53 -0.35
N GLY A 170 13.22 -21.44 -0.49
CA GLY A 170 12.74 -20.65 0.64
C GLY A 170 13.76 -19.69 1.26
N LYS A 171 14.91 -19.49 0.62
CA LYS A 171 15.93 -18.53 1.06
C LYS A 171 15.71 -17.15 0.40
N ASN A 172 16.11 -16.09 1.06
CA ASN A 172 16.17 -14.75 0.48
C ASN A 172 17.61 -14.38 0.16
N GLN A 173 17.83 -13.85 -1.02
CA GLN A 173 19.09 -13.32 -1.50
C GLN A 173 19.01 -11.83 -1.70
N LEU A 174 20.06 -11.09 -1.40
CA LEU A 174 20.25 -9.72 -1.83
C LEU A 174 21.00 -9.74 -3.18
N VAL A 175 20.39 -9.13 -4.19
CA VAL A 175 20.96 -9.08 -5.55
C VAL A 175 21.16 -7.63 -5.94
N LEU A 176 22.30 -7.34 -6.59
CA LEU A 176 22.60 -6.03 -7.15
C LEU A 176 22.39 -6.09 -8.66
N ILE A 177 21.69 -5.11 -9.20
CA ILE A 177 21.33 -4.98 -10.61
C ILE A 177 21.79 -3.61 -11.11
N ASN A 178 22.27 -3.53 -12.33
CA ASN A 178 22.52 -2.24 -12.98
C ASN A 178 21.20 -1.56 -13.36
N ALA A 179 21.08 -0.25 -13.05
CA ALA A 179 19.89 0.56 -13.28
C ALA A 179 19.77 1.07 -14.72
#